data_d99201fadd23a675f6cd3dafa9ee868c
#
_entry.id   d99201fadd23a675f6cd3dafa9ee868c
#
_cell.length_a   1.000
_cell.length_b   1.000
_cell.length_c   1.000
_cell.angle_alpha   90.00
_cell.angle_beta   90.00
_cell.angle_gamma   90.00
#
_symmetry.space_group_name_H-M   'P 1'
#
loop_
_entity.id
_entity.type
_entity.pdbx_description
1 polymer ?
#
loop_
_entity_poly.entity_id
_entity_poly.type
_entity_poly.pdbx_seq_one_letter_code
_entity_poly.pdbx_strand_id
1 'polypeptide(L)' 'MSGYDQGSQGTSGFALIVVLFILLIIVGAAFLN' A
#
# COMPACT_ATOMS: atom_id res chain seq x y z
N MET A 1 -1.21 3.59 -9.52
CA MET A 1 -0.53 3.12 -9.13
C MET A 1 0.21 2.31 -10.03
N SER A 2 0.03 1.75 -10.84
CA SER A 2 0.71 1.09 -11.54
C SER A 2 1.28 1.67 -12.57
N GLY A 3 1.29 2.40 -13.04
CA GLY A 3 1.75 2.98 -14.02
C GLY A 3 3.10 2.59 -14.36
N TYR A 4 3.99 3.03 -13.77
CA TYR A 4 5.22 2.78 -14.15
C TYR A 4 5.93 1.97 -13.32
N ASP A 5 6.43 1.27 -13.30
CA ASP A 5 6.93 0.46 -12.52
C ASP A 5 8.27 0.27 -12.73
N GLN A 6 9.03 0.94 -12.83
CA GLN A 6 10.18 0.83 -13.00
C GLN A 6 10.89 0.01 -12.16
N GLY A 7 11.55 -0.37 -11.81
CA GLY A 7 12.16 -0.99 -10.85
C GLY A 7 11.84 -2.20 -10.79
N SER A 8 10.98 -2.33 -10.65
CA SER A 8 10.50 -3.41 -10.57
C SER A 8 11.20 -4.50 -10.09
N GLN A 9 11.63 -4.59 -9.26
CA GLN A 9 12.15 -5.60 -8.77
C GLN A 9 11.19 -6.51 -8.26
N GLY A 10 10.13 -6.58 -8.37
CA GLY A 10 9.19 -7.42 -7.83
C GLY A 10 8.82 -7.08 -6.52
N THR A 11 9.57 -6.58 -5.72
CA THR A 11 9.15 -6.27 -4.39
C THR A 11 8.57 -4.92 -4.39
N SER A 12 8.69 -4.15 -5.39
CA SER A 12 8.09 -2.86 -5.38
C SER A 12 6.62 -2.97 -5.19
N GLY A 13 5.93 -3.82 -5.88
CA GLY A 13 4.49 -3.94 -5.74
C GLY A 13 4.11 -4.44 -4.38
N PHE A 14 4.90 -5.33 -3.85
CA PHE A 14 4.59 -5.88 -2.55
C PHE A 14 4.61 -4.77 -1.51
N ALA A 15 5.59 -3.92 -1.54
CA ALA A 15 5.68 -2.85 -0.57
C ALA A 15 4.48 -1.91 -0.69
N LEU A 16 4.04 -1.66 -1.90
CA LEU A 16 2.93 -0.78 -2.10
C LEU A 16 1.66 -1.39 -1.51
N ILE A 17 1.48 -2.66 -1.69
CA ILE A 17 0.31 -3.32 -1.15
C ILE A 17 0.35 -3.28 0.36
N VAL A 18 1.50 -3.51 0.95
CA VAL A 18 1.62 -3.50 2.39
C VAL A 18 1.27 -2.11 2.92
N VAL A 19 1.76 -1.08 2.27
CA VAL A 19 1.49 0.26 2.71
C VAL A 19 -0.01 0.56 2.61
N LEU A 20 -0.63 0.09 1.55
CA LEU A 20 -2.06 0.32 1.39
C LEU A 20 -2.83 -0.35 2.52
N PHE A 21 -2.43 -1.54 2.91
CA PHE A 21 -3.13 -2.21 3.98
C PHE A 21 -2.91 -1.48 5.30
N ILE A 22 -1.71 -1.00 5.54
CA ILE A 22 -1.43 -0.28 6.75
C ILE A 22 -2.28 0.99 6.80
N LEU A 23 -2.36 1.72 5.71
CA LEU A 23 -3.14 2.92 5.68
C LEU A 23 -4.62 2.60 5.88
N LEU A 24 -5.07 1.51 5.30
CA LEU A 24 -6.45 1.14 5.43
C LEU A 24 -6.77 0.82 6.89
N ILE A 25 -5.87 0.17 7.58
CA ILE A 25 -6.07 -0.17 8.96
C ILE A 25 -6.13 1.10 9.80
N ILE A 26 -5.22 2.02 9.56
CA ILE A 26 -5.20 3.25 10.32
C ILE A 26 -6.47 4.04 10.09
N VAL A 27 -6.88 4.18 8.85
CA VAL A 27 -8.07 4.93 8.53
C VAL A 27 -9.30 4.21 9.10
N GLY A 28 -9.32 2.90 8.99
CA GLY A 28 -10.45 2.14 9.48
C GLY A 28 -10.60 2.31 10.98
N ALA A 29 -9.50 2.23 11.68
CA ALA A 29 -9.56 2.35 13.12
C ALA A 29 -10.01 3.77 13.51
N ALA A 30 -9.52 4.74 12.80
CA ALA A 30 -9.90 6.11 13.10
C ALA A 30 -11.40 6.33 12.84
N PHE A 31 -11.89 5.66 11.82
CA PHE A 31 -13.29 5.86 11.51
C PHE A 31 -14.16 5.20 12.55
N LEU A 32 -13.77 4.06 13.04
CA LEU A 32 -14.55 3.42 14.05
C LEU A 32 -14.52 4.20 15.33
N ASN A 33 -13.42 4.81 15.62
CA ASN A 33 -13.33 5.51 16.86
C ASN A 33 -14.01 6.84 16.72
#